data_6b1a704861befbaae12310c500767b73
#
_entry.id   6b1a704861befbaae12310c500767b73
#
_cell.length_a   1.000
_cell.length_b   1.000
_cell.length_c   1.000
_cell.angle_alpha   90.00
_cell.angle_beta   90.00
_cell.angle_gamma   90.00
#
_symmetry.space_group_name_H-M   'P 1'
#
loop_
_entity.id
_entity.type
_entity.pdbx_description
1 polymer ?
#
loop_
_entity_poly.entity_id
_entity_poly.type
_entity_poly.pdbx_seq_one_letter_code
_entity_poly.pdbx_strand_id
1 'polypeptide(L)'
;MDDIAHRAGVSKKTLYQHFANKEEVVKESLRWYKTHMSENCEAMMKGSENAVESMVRLMALIDEMHKRINPMAMFELKRHYPETYNIFREQLLERDIEMLRDNIITGMKQGVYRENLNADLLARYRLETSLLILQPNLIVNERSDLMNINLVIGEHFLYGIMTPKGEELYKKYKEKYLKK
;
A
#
# COMPACT_ATOMS: atom_id res chain seq x y z
N MET A 1 18.14 -9.07 18.49
CA MET A 1 17.32 -10.14 19.13
C MET A 1 16.88 -9.77 20.53
N ASP A 2 17.74 -9.17 21.34
CA ASP A 2 17.38 -8.79 22.71
C ASP A 2 16.24 -7.77 22.75
N ASP A 3 16.30 -6.71 21.94
CA ASP A 3 15.25 -5.70 21.84
C ASP A 3 13.92 -6.28 21.32
N ILE A 4 14.01 -7.26 20.39
CA ILE A 4 12.83 -7.96 19.86
C ILE A 4 12.18 -8.80 20.97
N ALA A 5 12.99 -9.59 21.71
CA ALA A 5 12.51 -10.39 22.82
C ALA A 5 11.86 -9.53 23.90
N HIS A 6 12.50 -8.43 24.28
CA HIS A 6 11.98 -7.49 25.27
C HIS A 6 10.63 -6.89 24.83
N ARG A 7 10.52 -6.40 23.58
CA ARG A 7 9.27 -5.84 23.05
C ARG A 7 8.15 -6.87 22.90
N ALA A 8 8.51 -8.11 22.56
CA ALA A 8 7.56 -9.22 22.44
C ALA A 8 7.16 -9.83 23.80
N GLY A 9 7.78 -9.41 24.91
CA GLY A 9 7.52 -9.95 26.24
C GLY A 9 7.95 -11.41 26.40
N VAL A 10 8.95 -11.85 25.64
CA VAL A 10 9.46 -13.24 25.67
C VAL A 10 10.96 -13.29 25.93
N SER A 11 11.49 -14.46 26.29
CA SER A 11 12.93 -14.65 26.43
C SER A 11 13.63 -14.74 25.07
N LYS A 12 14.90 -14.35 25.01
CA LYS A 12 15.74 -14.56 23.82
C LYS A 12 15.80 -16.05 23.44
N LYS A 13 15.83 -16.95 24.43
CA LYS A 13 15.77 -18.40 24.21
C LYS A 13 14.48 -18.80 23.49
N THR A 14 13.34 -18.25 23.90
CA THR A 14 12.04 -18.50 23.26
C THR A 14 12.06 -18.04 21.80
N LEU A 15 12.63 -16.85 21.48
CA LEU A 15 12.77 -16.43 20.09
C LEU A 15 13.59 -17.38 19.25
N TYR A 16 14.71 -17.88 19.77
CA TYR A 16 15.56 -18.85 19.05
C TYR A 16 14.97 -20.26 18.93
N GLN A 17 13.92 -20.57 19.69
CA GLN A 17 13.13 -21.80 19.47
C GLN A 17 12.24 -21.72 18.23
N HIS A 18 11.85 -20.50 17.82
CA HIS A 18 10.96 -20.27 16.68
C HIS A 18 11.68 -19.77 15.44
N PHE A 19 12.82 -19.08 15.60
CA PHE A 19 13.57 -18.45 14.52
C PHE A 19 15.05 -18.74 14.65
N ALA A 20 15.66 -19.29 13.61
CA ALA A 20 17.08 -19.65 13.63
C ALA A 20 18.00 -18.40 13.78
N ASN A 21 17.58 -17.25 13.26
CA ASN A 21 18.36 -16.02 13.29
C ASN A 21 17.47 -14.77 13.12
N LYS A 22 18.08 -13.58 13.19
CA LYS A 22 17.39 -12.29 13.04
C LYS A 22 16.76 -12.11 11.64
N GLU A 23 17.42 -12.62 10.61
CA GLU A 23 16.93 -12.51 9.23
C GLU A 23 15.61 -13.29 9.04
N GLU A 24 15.50 -14.47 9.65
CA GLU A 24 14.27 -15.26 9.63
C GLU A 24 13.12 -14.52 10.34
N VAL A 25 13.39 -13.86 11.47
CA VAL A 25 12.38 -13.00 12.13
C VAL A 25 11.91 -11.89 11.17
N VAL A 26 12.84 -11.23 10.50
CA VAL A 26 12.51 -10.17 9.54
C VAL A 26 11.68 -10.72 8.38
N LYS A 27 12.07 -11.85 7.80
CA LYS A 27 11.38 -12.50 6.69
C LYS A 27 9.94 -12.90 7.06
N GLU A 28 9.75 -13.55 8.20
CA GLU A 28 8.43 -13.98 8.64
C GLU A 28 7.55 -12.78 9.05
N SER A 29 8.13 -11.73 9.63
CA SER A 29 7.41 -10.48 9.93
C SER A 29 6.91 -9.81 8.65
N LEU A 30 7.71 -9.78 7.58
CA LEU A 30 7.30 -9.20 6.29
C LEU A 30 6.25 -10.06 5.59
N ARG A 31 6.35 -11.40 5.68
CA ARG A 31 5.34 -12.31 5.15
C ARG A 31 4.00 -12.09 5.85
N TRP A 32 4.00 -12.03 7.17
CA TRP A 32 2.82 -11.74 7.96
C TRP A 32 2.22 -10.38 7.59
N TYR A 33 3.06 -9.35 7.56
CA TYR A 33 2.63 -7.99 7.19
C TYR A 33 1.97 -7.95 5.80
N LYS A 34 2.59 -8.58 4.80
CA LYS A 34 2.04 -8.68 3.44
C LYS A 34 0.67 -9.34 3.42
N THR A 35 0.55 -10.52 4.04
CA THR A 35 -0.71 -11.27 4.07
C THR A 35 -1.84 -10.43 4.65
N HIS A 36 -1.62 -9.84 5.84
CA HIS A 36 -2.61 -9.00 6.50
C HIS A 36 -2.92 -7.71 5.74
N MET A 37 -1.91 -7.13 5.08
CA MET A 37 -2.12 -5.96 4.23
C MET A 37 -3.01 -6.27 3.04
N SER A 38 -2.73 -7.36 2.32
CA SER A 38 -3.53 -7.78 1.17
C SER A 38 -4.97 -8.12 1.55
N GLU A 39 -5.18 -8.84 2.66
CA GLU A 39 -6.50 -9.16 3.19
C GLU A 39 -7.29 -7.89 3.56
N ASN A 40 -6.65 -6.93 4.20
CA ASN A 40 -7.27 -5.66 4.56
C ASN A 40 -7.62 -4.82 3.32
N CYS A 41 -6.75 -4.79 2.31
CA CYS A 41 -7.02 -4.10 1.04
C CYS A 41 -8.22 -4.72 0.32
N GLU A 42 -8.28 -6.04 0.19
CA GLU A 42 -9.44 -6.73 -0.39
C GLU A 42 -10.73 -6.48 0.38
N ALA A 43 -10.69 -6.61 1.71
CA ALA A 43 -11.86 -6.37 2.56
C ALA A 43 -12.37 -4.93 2.43
N MET A 44 -11.44 -3.96 2.35
CA MET A 44 -11.78 -2.55 2.21
C MET A 44 -12.39 -2.24 0.84
N MET A 45 -11.96 -2.91 -0.21
CA MET A 45 -12.51 -2.73 -1.57
C MET A 45 -13.83 -3.47 -1.77
N LYS A 46 -14.05 -4.60 -1.09
CA LYS A 46 -15.34 -5.31 -1.08
C LYS A 46 -16.44 -4.44 -0.47
N GLY A 47 -17.65 -4.50 -1.04
CA GLY A 47 -18.79 -3.73 -0.56
C GLY A 47 -18.77 -2.24 -0.93
N SER A 48 -17.87 -1.82 -1.82
CA SER A 48 -17.92 -0.49 -2.43
C SER A 48 -19.00 -0.41 -3.48
N GLU A 49 -19.72 0.72 -3.57
CA GLU A 49 -20.79 0.95 -4.55
C GLU A 49 -20.26 0.99 -6.00
N ASN A 50 -19.02 1.44 -6.17
CA ASN A 50 -18.39 1.59 -7.48
C ASN A 50 -16.85 1.63 -7.36
N ALA A 51 -16.18 1.62 -8.52
CA ALA A 51 -14.72 1.59 -8.60
C ALA A 51 -14.04 2.81 -7.98
N VAL A 52 -14.67 3.99 -8.03
CA VAL A 52 -14.12 5.22 -7.43
C VAL A 52 -14.15 5.12 -5.91
N GLU A 53 -15.27 4.69 -5.31
CA GLU A 53 -15.33 4.47 -3.86
C GLU A 53 -14.29 3.47 -3.39
N SER A 54 -14.19 2.36 -4.12
CA SER A 54 -13.20 1.31 -3.84
C SER A 54 -11.78 1.86 -3.78
N MET A 55 -11.39 2.68 -4.76
CA MET A 55 -10.06 3.29 -4.81
C MET A 55 -9.84 4.32 -3.69
N VAL A 56 -10.84 5.14 -3.38
CA VAL A 56 -10.75 6.13 -2.29
C VAL A 56 -10.62 5.46 -0.93
N ARG A 57 -11.36 4.38 -0.69
CA ARG A 57 -11.24 3.58 0.55
C ARG A 57 -9.87 2.92 0.67
N LEU A 58 -9.33 2.40 -0.44
CA LEU A 58 -7.96 1.87 -0.48
C LEU A 58 -6.93 2.96 -0.15
N MET A 59 -7.07 4.16 -0.72
CA MET A 59 -6.18 5.29 -0.41
C MET A 59 -6.23 5.67 1.07
N ALA A 60 -7.40 5.69 1.68
CA ALA A 60 -7.58 5.97 3.12
C ALA A 60 -6.91 4.90 3.99
N LEU A 61 -7.07 3.61 3.63
CA LEU A 61 -6.44 2.50 4.35
C LEU A 61 -4.91 2.59 4.29
N ILE A 62 -4.36 2.82 3.10
CA ILE A 62 -2.90 2.94 2.90
C ILE A 62 -2.36 4.13 3.69
N ASP A 63 -3.06 5.26 3.71
CA ASP A 63 -2.69 6.43 4.50
C ASP A 63 -2.62 6.11 6.00
N GLU A 64 -3.63 5.45 6.55
CA GLU A 64 -3.65 5.01 7.95
C GLU A 64 -2.52 4.00 8.27
N MET A 65 -2.20 3.11 7.34
CA MET A 65 -1.10 2.16 7.52
C MET A 65 0.26 2.86 7.52
N HIS A 66 0.47 3.81 6.62
CA HIS A 66 1.72 4.58 6.55
C HIS A 66 2.00 5.40 7.81
N LYS A 67 0.97 5.89 8.51
CA LYS A 67 1.11 6.57 9.80
C LYS A 67 1.75 5.69 10.88
N ARG A 68 1.60 4.38 10.76
CA ARG A 68 2.09 3.39 11.73
C ARG A 68 3.46 2.83 11.38
N ILE A 69 3.92 2.98 10.14
CA ILE A 69 5.22 2.48 9.68
C ILE A 69 6.29 3.53 9.92
N ASN A 70 7.44 3.10 10.42
CA ASN A 70 8.63 3.93 10.41
C ASN A 70 9.19 3.95 8.97
N PRO A 71 9.25 5.13 8.30
CA PRO A 71 9.77 5.23 6.94
C PRO A 71 11.18 4.68 6.77
N MET A 72 12.00 4.82 7.83
CA MET A 72 13.37 4.28 7.82
C MET A 72 13.42 2.75 7.85
N ALA A 73 12.35 2.07 8.29
CA ALA A 73 12.35 0.61 8.38
C ALA A 73 12.55 -0.06 7.00
N MET A 74 11.94 0.48 5.96
CA MET A 74 12.11 -0.04 4.59
C MET A 74 13.49 0.26 4.02
N PHE A 75 14.07 1.39 4.36
CA PHE A 75 15.46 1.71 3.98
C PHE A 75 16.44 0.78 4.66
N GLU A 76 16.32 0.59 5.97
CA GLU A 76 17.15 -0.33 6.74
C GLU A 76 16.98 -1.79 6.27
N LEU A 77 15.75 -2.18 5.94
CA LEU A 77 15.47 -3.49 5.36
C LEU A 77 16.22 -3.69 4.04
N LYS A 78 16.10 -2.73 3.10
CA LYS A 78 16.80 -2.79 1.81
C LYS A 78 18.32 -2.81 1.97
N ARG A 79 18.83 -2.07 2.95
CA ARG A 79 20.27 -1.96 3.21
C ARG A 79 20.85 -3.24 3.83
N HIS A 80 20.15 -3.82 4.81
CA HIS A 80 20.69 -4.93 5.60
C HIS A 80 20.20 -6.31 5.16
N TYR A 81 19.06 -6.38 4.45
CA TYR A 81 18.42 -7.62 3.99
C TYR A 81 17.92 -7.47 2.55
N PRO A 82 18.82 -7.18 1.57
CA PRO A 82 18.42 -6.85 0.19
C PRO A 82 17.64 -7.97 -0.50
N GLU A 83 18.00 -9.24 -0.28
CA GLU A 83 17.28 -10.39 -0.86
C GLU A 83 15.86 -10.49 -0.31
N THR A 84 15.70 -10.39 1.01
CA THR A 84 14.39 -10.41 1.67
C THR A 84 13.52 -9.22 1.21
N TYR A 85 14.12 -8.04 1.04
CA TYR A 85 13.42 -6.87 0.50
C TYR A 85 12.94 -7.08 -0.94
N ASN A 86 13.77 -7.66 -1.81
CA ASN A 86 13.42 -7.92 -3.21
C ASN A 86 12.27 -8.93 -3.31
N ILE A 87 12.36 -10.05 -2.57
CA ILE A 87 11.28 -11.05 -2.52
C ILE A 87 9.97 -10.41 -2.01
N PHE A 88 10.03 -9.62 -0.95
CA PHE A 88 8.87 -8.91 -0.42
C PHE A 88 8.27 -7.97 -1.45
N ARG A 89 9.09 -7.18 -2.17
CA ARG A 89 8.64 -6.26 -3.21
C ARG A 89 7.99 -6.99 -4.39
N GLU A 90 8.62 -8.05 -4.89
CA GLU A 90 8.06 -8.87 -5.98
C GLU A 90 6.71 -9.46 -5.60
N GLN A 91 6.60 -10.01 -4.41
CA GLN A 91 5.37 -10.57 -3.91
C GLN A 91 4.25 -9.53 -3.68
N LEU A 92 4.57 -8.28 -3.32
CA LEU A 92 3.59 -7.19 -3.28
C LEU A 92 3.04 -6.90 -4.68
N LEU A 93 3.92 -6.92 -5.70
CA LEU A 93 3.55 -6.55 -7.06
C LEU A 93 2.55 -7.52 -7.70
N GLU A 94 2.64 -8.82 -7.48
CA GLU A 94 1.83 -9.81 -8.18
C GLU A 94 0.33 -9.68 -7.89
N ARG A 95 -0.06 -9.76 -6.63
CA ARG A 95 -1.48 -9.78 -6.22
C ARG A 95 -2.15 -8.40 -6.29
N ASP A 96 -1.41 -7.37 -5.88
CA ASP A 96 -1.97 -6.02 -5.81
C ASP A 96 -2.17 -5.41 -7.20
N ILE A 97 -1.39 -5.83 -8.20
CA ILE A 97 -1.60 -5.46 -9.61
C ILE A 97 -2.95 -6.00 -10.11
N GLU A 98 -3.28 -7.26 -9.85
CA GLU A 98 -4.56 -7.85 -10.28
C GLU A 98 -5.76 -7.09 -9.69
N MET A 99 -5.71 -6.81 -8.40
CA MET A 99 -6.75 -6.06 -7.69
C MET A 99 -6.96 -4.65 -8.30
N LEU A 100 -5.88 -3.93 -8.57
CA LEU A 100 -5.93 -2.60 -9.18
C LEU A 100 -6.40 -2.67 -10.63
N ARG A 101 -5.94 -3.65 -11.41
CA ARG A 101 -6.40 -3.89 -12.79
C ARG A 101 -7.90 -4.12 -12.85
N ASP A 102 -8.41 -4.98 -11.99
CA ASP A 102 -9.84 -5.31 -11.94
C ASP A 102 -10.69 -4.11 -11.51
N ASN A 103 -10.18 -3.26 -10.62
CA ASN A 103 -10.80 -1.98 -10.29
C ASN A 103 -10.89 -1.06 -11.51
N ILE A 104 -9.82 -0.93 -12.29
CA ILE A 104 -9.79 -0.08 -13.48
C ILE A 104 -10.77 -0.61 -14.53
N ILE A 105 -10.77 -1.92 -14.80
CA ILE A 105 -11.71 -2.56 -15.74
C ILE A 105 -13.17 -2.34 -15.30
N THR A 106 -13.43 -2.50 -14.01
CA THR A 106 -14.76 -2.27 -13.43
C THR A 106 -15.18 -0.80 -13.58
N GLY A 107 -14.28 0.15 -13.33
CA GLY A 107 -14.55 1.58 -13.47
C GLY A 107 -14.83 2.00 -14.91
N MET A 108 -14.14 1.40 -15.90
CA MET A 108 -14.46 1.59 -17.31
C MET A 108 -15.88 1.08 -17.64
N LYS A 109 -16.24 -0.13 -17.19
CA LYS A 109 -17.58 -0.71 -17.41
C LYS A 109 -18.69 0.12 -16.75
N GLN A 110 -18.41 0.76 -15.61
CA GLN A 110 -19.36 1.62 -14.89
C GLN A 110 -19.45 3.05 -15.50
N GLY A 111 -18.58 3.37 -16.46
CA GLY A 111 -18.47 4.71 -17.05
C GLY A 111 -17.95 5.78 -16.10
N VAL A 112 -17.31 5.37 -14.99
CA VAL A 112 -16.68 6.29 -14.02
C VAL A 112 -15.21 6.52 -14.32
N TYR A 113 -14.59 5.64 -15.09
CA TYR A 113 -13.26 5.82 -15.69
C TYR A 113 -13.38 5.90 -17.20
N ARG A 114 -12.42 6.56 -17.84
CA ARG A 114 -12.37 6.75 -19.30
C ARG A 114 -12.32 5.39 -20.00
N GLU A 115 -12.91 5.32 -21.17
CA GLU A 115 -12.83 4.15 -22.03
C GLU A 115 -11.42 3.98 -22.62
N ASN A 116 -11.09 2.76 -23.03
CA ASN A 116 -9.82 2.43 -23.69
C ASN A 116 -8.55 2.68 -22.87
N LEU A 117 -8.65 2.63 -21.53
CA LEU A 117 -7.47 2.65 -20.67
C LEU A 117 -6.72 1.31 -20.79
N ASN A 118 -5.38 1.37 -20.81
CA ASN A 118 -4.57 0.18 -20.63
C ASN A 118 -4.52 -0.17 -19.13
N ALA A 119 -5.44 -1.04 -18.68
CA ALA A 119 -5.62 -1.39 -17.27
C ALA A 119 -4.37 -2.06 -16.67
N ASP A 120 -3.66 -2.90 -17.42
CA ASP A 120 -2.45 -3.57 -16.95
C ASP A 120 -1.32 -2.57 -16.69
N LEU A 121 -1.09 -1.65 -17.63
CA LEU A 121 -0.06 -0.61 -17.50
C LEU A 121 -0.39 0.34 -16.33
N LEU A 122 -1.65 0.78 -16.24
CA LEU A 122 -2.08 1.74 -15.23
C LEU A 122 -2.12 1.12 -13.82
N ALA A 123 -2.47 -0.15 -13.68
CA ALA A 123 -2.39 -0.86 -12.41
C ALA A 123 -0.93 -0.94 -11.92
N ARG A 124 -0.01 -1.32 -12.81
CA ARG A 124 1.43 -1.33 -12.50
C ARG A 124 1.95 0.07 -12.16
N TYR A 125 1.62 1.07 -12.95
CA TYR A 125 1.99 2.47 -12.69
C TYR A 125 1.48 2.94 -11.32
N ARG A 126 0.21 2.67 -10.98
CA ARG A 126 -0.39 3.05 -9.70
C ARG A 126 0.31 2.38 -8.53
N LEU A 127 0.62 1.10 -8.63
CA LEU A 127 1.30 0.36 -7.59
C LEU A 127 2.75 0.84 -7.41
N GLU A 128 3.53 0.96 -8.48
CA GLU A 128 4.92 1.45 -8.41
C GLU A 128 4.98 2.88 -7.83
N THR A 129 4.05 3.75 -8.22
CA THR A 129 3.98 5.11 -7.66
C THR A 129 3.56 5.14 -6.18
N SER A 130 2.76 4.17 -5.71
CA SER A 130 2.46 4.05 -4.28
C SER A 130 3.67 3.63 -3.45
N LEU A 131 4.60 2.88 -4.04
CA LEU A 131 5.83 2.45 -3.40
C LEU A 131 6.91 3.55 -3.35
N LEU A 132 6.73 4.66 -4.07
CA LEU A 132 7.67 5.79 -4.02
C LEU A 132 7.81 6.36 -2.61
N ILE A 133 6.77 6.27 -1.78
CA ILE A 133 6.83 6.70 -0.37
C ILE A 133 7.89 5.92 0.43
N LEU A 134 8.26 4.72 -0.03
CA LEU A 134 9.29 3.88 0.59
C LEU A 134 10.71 4.24 0.10
N GLN A 135 10.85 5.23 -0.78
CA GLN A 135 12.14 5.70 -1.30
C GLN A 135 12.66 6.86 -0.44
N PRO A 136 13.82 6.70 0.22
CA PRO A 136 14.36 7.74 1.12
C PRO A 136 14.61 9.08 0.44
N ASN A 137 14.90 9.06 -0.85
CA ASN A 137 15.26 10.25 -1.63
C ASN A 137 14.05 11.15 -1.97
N LEU A 138 12.83 10.64 -1.80
CA LEU A 138 11.58 11.42 -1.96
C LEU A 138 11.09 12.00 -0.63
N ILE A 139 11.72 11.61 0.48
CA ILE A 139 11.41 12.12 1.80
C ILE A 139 12.06 13.50 1.93
N VAL A 140 11.36 14.53 1.52
CA VAL A 140 11.76 15.92 1.76
C VAL A 140 11.42 16.26 3.20
N ASN A 141 12.43 16.31 4.02
CA ASN A 141 12.60 16.96 5.34
C ASN A 141 11.59 16.77 6.47
N GLU A 142 10.32 16.37 6.28
CA GLU A 142 9.38 16.22 7.40
C GLU A 142 8.42 15.02 7.25
N ARG A 143 8.09 14.40 8.39
CA ARG A 143 7.17 13.25 8.48
C ARG A 143 5.75 13.58 7.99
N SER A 144 5.34 14.85 8.05
CA SER A 144 4.07 15.36 7.53
C SER A 144 3.98 15.28 6.00
N ASP A 145 5.11 15.43 5.29
CA ASP A 145 5.15 15.38 3.83
C ASP A 145 4.89 13.97 3.29
N LEU A 146 5.33 12.93 4.03
CA LEU A 146 5.09 11.53 3.66
C LEU A 146 3.60 11.15 3.69
N MET A 147 2.86 11.66 4.67
CA MET A 147 1.43 11.38 4.81
C MET A 147 0.62 11.92 3.63
N ASN A 148 1.07 13.03 3.04
CA ASN A 148 0.38 13.64 1.92
C ASN A 148 0.77 13.03 0.56
N ILE A 149 1.99 12.49 0.41
CA ILE A 149 2.51 12.01 -0.88
C ILE A 149 1.58 10.94 -1.49
N ASN A 150 1.18 9.93 -0.72
CA ASN A 150 0.31 8.87 -1.25
C ASN A 150 -1.07 9.40 -1.65
N LEU A 151 -1.63 10.33 -0.88
CA LEU A 151 -2.93 10.96 -1.21
C LEU A 151 -2.79 11.84 -2.45
N VAL A 152 -1.74 12.66 -2.55
CA VAL A 152 -1.49 13.52 -3.71
C VAL A 152 -1.28 12.70 -4.99
N ILE A 153 -0.42 11.67 -4.94
CA ILE A 153 -0.17 10.79 -6.09
C ILE A 153 -1.44 10.02 -6.46
N GLY A 154 -2.17 9.51 -5.47
CA GLY A 154 -3.43 8.79 -5.69
C GLY A 154 -4.51 9.67 -6.29
N GLU A 155 -4.65 10.90 -5.81
CA GLU A 155 -5.57 11.90 -6.38
C GLU A 155 -5.19 12.24 -7.82
N HIS A 156 -3.91 12.50 -8.08
CA HIS A 156 -3.41 12.78 -9.43
C HIS A 156 -3.68 11.61 -10.39
N PHE A 157 -3.44 10.37 -9.94
CA PHE A 157 -3.77 9.18 -10.71
C PHE A 157 -5.26 9.10 -11.05
N LEU A 158 -6.14 9.29 -10.05
CA LEU A 158 -7.59 9.24 -10.25
C LEU A 158 -8.06 10.31 -11.24
N TYR A 159 -7.62 11.57 -11.11
CA TYR A 159 -7.94 12.61 -12.09
C TYR A 159 -7.44 12.26 -13.50
N GLY A 160 -6.33 11.53 -13.61
CA GLY A 160 -5.81 11.03 -14.87
C GLY A 160 -6.67 9.97 -15.56
N ILE A 161 -7.55 9.28 -14.84
CA ILE A 161 -8.35 8.16 -15.41
C ILE A 161 -9.87 8.38 -15.34
N MET A 162 -10.37 9.27 -14.44
CA MET A 162 -11.80 9.51 -14.25
C MET A 162 -12.46 10.19 -15.45
N THR A 163 -13.77 9.92 -15.60
CA THR A 163 -14.71 10.72 -16.37
C THR A 163 -15.29 11.84 -15.49
N PRO A 164 -16.02 12.85 -16.04
CA PRO A 164 -16.74 13.83 -15.22
C PRO A 164 -17.66 13.19 -14.15
N LYS A 165 -18.33 12.07 -14.49
CA LYS A 165 -19.13 11.29 -13.55
C LYS A 165 -18.27 10.71 -12.42
N GLY A 166 -17.08 10.22 -12.74
CA GLY A 166 -16.11 9.73 -11.75
C GLY A 166 -15.62 10.83 -10.82
N GLU A 167 -15.36 12.02 -11.34
CA GLU A 167 -14.92 13.17 -10.54
C GLU A 167 -15.98 13.64 -9.53
N GLU A 168 -17.25 13.64 -9.90
CA GLU A 168 -18.36 13.95 -8.96
C GLU A 168 -18.41 12.94 -7.82
N LEU A 169 -18.30 11.64 -8.13
CA LEU A 169 -18.24 10.59 -7.12
C LEU A 169 -16.99 10.71 -6.26
N TYR A 170 -15.83 11.03 -6.85
CA TYR A 170 -14.61 11.23 -6.10
C TYR A 170 -14.73 12.35 -5.07
N LYS A 171 -15.29 13.50 -5.43
CA LYS A 171 -15.54 14.62 -4.50
C LYS A 171 -16.37 14.17 -3.29
N LYS A 172 -17.46 13.43 -3.54
CA LYS A 172 -18.33 12.84 -2.49
C LYS A 172 -17.54 11.92 -1.56
N TYR A 173 -16.76 10.98 -2.11
CA TYR A 173 -16.05 10.00 -1.31
C TYR A 173 -14.79 10.56 -0.65
N LYS A 174 -14.14 11.55 -1.26
CA LYS A 174 -13.03 12.29 -0.63
C LYS A 174 -13.49 12.95 0.68
N GLU A 175 -14.67 13.57 0.68
CA GLU A 175 -15.25 14.17 1.89
C GLU A 175 -15.57 13.13 2.96
N LYS A 176 -16.06 11.96 2.56
CA LYS A 176 -16.47 10.89 3.46
C LYS A 176 -15.30 10.14 4.09
N TYR A 177 -14.22 9.89 3.35
CA TYR A 177 -13.16 8.96 3.75
C TYR A 177 -11.78 9.59 3.95
N LEU A 178 -11.47 10.74 3.31
CA LEU A 178 -10.14 11.36 3.33
C LEU A 178 -10.07 12.69 4.10
N LYS A 179 -11.20 13.31 4.42
CA LYS A 179 -11.23 14.48 5.32
C LYS A 179 -11.25 13.96 6.77
N LYS A 180 -10.17 14.21 7.48
CA LYS A 180 -10.09 14.18 8.95
C LYS A 180 -9.67 15.54 9.45
#